data_033e85dcfe63f6d8cc74fa41e821442b
#
_entry.id   033e85dcfe63f6d8cc74fa41e821442b
#
_cell.length_a   1.000
_cell.length_b   1.000
_cell.length_c   1.000
_cell.angle_alpha   90.00
_cell.angle_beta   90.00
_cell.angle_gamma   90.00
#
_symmetry.space_group_name_H-M   'P 1'
#
loop_
_entity.id
_entity.type
_entity.pdbx_description
1 polymer ?
#
loop_
_entity_poly.entity_id
_entity_poly.type
_entity_poly.pdbx_seq_one_letter_code
_entity_poly.pdbx_strand_id
1 'polypeptide(L)'
;MYRKLILIAALIVLVATSMQAQHKAQSTTSKVGWPPAPTAKFIASTEKTFGDLMANAMDVMHRDMHNAEYSGDADYDFVTMMIPHHQGAIDMAKALLLYGKDPQMRRLAQEIITDQQSEIQLMQLWLKQRNNANAQRPTLNYGR
;
A
#
# COMPACT_ATOMS: atom_id res chain seq x y z
N MET A 1 38.26 -44.36 10.13
CA MET A 1 38.01 -42.92 9.98
C MET A 1 36.96 -42.59 8.87
N TYR A 2 37.00 -43.22 7.72
CA TYR A 2 36.09 -42.93 6.58
C TYR A 2 34.60 -43.17 6.84
N ARG A 3 34.20 -44.13 7.66
CA ARG A 3 32.78 -44.45 7.93
C ARG A 3 32.04 -43.31 8.67
N LYS A 4 32.72 -42.53 9.51
CA LYS A 4 32.14 -41.39 10.22
C LYS A 4 31.98 -40.17 9.31
N LEU A 5 32.87 -39.98 8.34
CA LEU A 5 32.77 -38.88 7.35
C LEU A 5 31.63 -39.11 6.36
N ILE A 6 31.35 -40.34 5.96
CA ILE A 6 30.26 -40.70 5.07
C ILE A 6 28.89 -40.45 5.75
N LEU A 7 28.78 -40.78 7.03
CA LEU A 7 27.53 -40.54 7.79
C LEU A 7 27.25 -39.05 8.00
N ILE A 8 28.26 -38.21 8.19
CA ILE A 8 28.09 -36.75 8.31
C ILE A 8 27.70 -36.15 6.96
N ALA A 9 28.30 -36.59 5.86
CA ALA A 9 27.91 -36.10 4.53
C ALA A 9 26.47 -36.50 4.15
N ALA A 10 26.03 -37.72 4.51
CA ALA A 10 24.64 -38.14 4.27
C ALA A 10 23.63 -37.36 5.10
N LEU A 11 23.98 -36.98 6.33
CA LEU A 11 23.11 -36.15 7.20
C LEU A 11 22.95 -34.71 6.67
N ILE A 12 24.04 -34.13 6.15
CA ILE A 12 24.00 -32.74 5.57
C ILE A 12 23.15 -32.71 4.31
N VAL A 13 23.23 -33.74 3.45
CA VAL A 13 22.39 -33.81 2.24
C VAL A 13 20.91 -33.98 2.59
N LEU A 14 20.57 -34.74 3.63
CA LEU A 14 19.19 -34.95 4.06
C LEU A 14 18.57 -33.69 4.63
N VAL A 15 19.35 -32.87 5.36
CA VAL A 15 18.87 -31.57 5.90
C VAL A 15 18.71 -30.57 4.78
N ALA A 16 19.57 -30.52 3.78
CA ALA A 16 19.46 -29.58 2.66
C ALA A 16 18.22 -29.86 1.78
N THR A 17 17.88 -31.15 1.57
CA THR A 17 16.68 -31.52 0.79
C THR A 17 15.37 -31.20 1.52
N SER A 18 15.36 -31.33 2.85
CA SER A 18 14.16 -30.96 3.64
C SER A 18 13.92 -29.44 3.68
N MET A 19 15.00 -28.64 3.66
CA MET A 19 14.87 -27.17 3.61
C MET A 19 14.35 -26.65 2.26
N GLN A 20 14.74 -27.29 1.15
CA GLN A 20 14.23 -26.92 -0.18
C GLN A 20 12.77 -27.31 -0.40
N ALA A 21 12.29 -28.37 0.24
CA ALA A 21 10.89 -28.78 0.19
C ALA A 21 9.97 -27.78 0.94
N GLN A 22 10.44 -27.17 2.01
CA GLN A 22 9.69 -26.17 2.77
C GLN A 22 9.58 -24.82 2.03
N HIS A 23 10.59 -24.42 1.25
CA HIS A 23 10.50 -23.21 0.42
C HIS A 23 9.55 -23.35 -0.79
N LYS A 24 9.30 -24.57 -1.26
CA LYS A 24 8.41 -24.80 -2.39
C LYS A 24 6.93 -24.91 -2.00
N ALA A 25 6.64 -25.14 -0.72
CA ALA A 25 5.27 -25.26 -0.20
C ALA A 25 4.63 -23.91 0.18
N GLN A 26 5.38 -22.81 0.19
CA GLN A 26 4.90 -21.49 0.63
C GLN A 26 4.58 -20.53 -0.52
N SER A 27 4.62 -20.99 -1.77
CA SER A 27 4.24 -20.18 -2.94
C SER A 27 2.83 -20.51 -3.49
N THR A 28 1.92 -20.97 -2.64
CA THR A 28 0.51 -20.82 -2.95
C THR A 28 0.07 -19.47 -2.38
N THR A 29 0.28 -18.41 -3.14
CA THR A 29 -0.50 -17.18 -2.98
C THR A 29 -1.96 -17.55 -3.14
N SER A 30 -2.61 -17.90 -2.03
CA SER A 30 -4.05 -17.76 -1.90
C SER A 30 -4.32 -16.29 -2.27
N LYS A 31 -4.88 -16.07 -3.45
CA LYS A 31 -5.63 -14.85 -3.70
C LYS A 31 -6.82 -14.93 -2.74
N VAL A 32 -6.60 -14.47 -1.51
CA VAL A 32 -7.69 -14.09 -0.64
C VAL A 32 -8.34 -12.94 -1.39
N GLY A 33 -9.36 -13.25 -2.17
CA GLY A 33 -10.16 -12.27 -2.84
C GLY A 33 -10.77 -11.40 -1.73
N TRP A 34 -10.22 -10.21 -1.55
CA TRP A 34 -10.86 -9.19 -0.75
C TRP A 34 -12.24 -8.98 -1.38
N PRO A 35 -13.35 -9.05 -0.58
CA PRO A 35 -14.67 -8.78 -1.13
C PRO A 35 -14.65 -7.40 -1.80
N PRO A 36 -15.34 -7.21 -2.94
CA PRO A 36 -15.42 -5.91 -3.58
C PRO A 36 -15.95 -4.91 -2.56
N ALA A 37 -15.06 -4.03 -2.10
CA ALA A 37 -15.41 -3.01 -1.13
C ALA A 37 -16.43 -2.05 -1.74
N PRO A 38 -17.43 -1.59 -0.99
CA PRO A 38 -18.37 -0.61 -1.48
C PRO A 38 -17.63 0.63 -2.00
N THR A 39 -18.07 1.17 -3.13
CA THR A 39 -17.50 2.35 -3.80
C THR A 39 -17.66 3.66 -2.99
N ALA A 40 -18.11 3.55 -1.76
CA ALA A 40 -18.37 4.66 -0.87
C ALA A 40 -17.07 5.35 -0.42
N LYS A 41 -17.04 6.67 -0.57
CA LYS A 41 -15.99 7.51 0.01
C LYS A 41 -16.13 7.54 1.54
N PHE A 42 -15.02 7.76 2.24
CA PHE A 42 -15.04 8.01 3.67
C PHE A 42 -15.87 9.29 3.99
N ILE A 43 -16.78 9.16 4.96
CA ILE A 43 -17.57 10.28 5.49
C ILE A 43 -17.39 10.28 7.01
N ALA A 44 -16.77 11.35 7.53
CA ALA A 44 -16.66 11.60 8.95
C ALA A 44 -18.04 12.00 9.49
N SER A 45 -18.63 11.17 10.35
CA SER A 45 -19.96 11.39 10.93
C SER A 45 -20.02 10.88 12.35
N THR A 46 -20.70 11.60 13.23
CA THR A 46 -20.98 11.20 14.60
C THR A 46 -22.07 10.14 14.72
N GLU A 47 -22.72 9.78 13.62
CA GLU A 47 -23.68 8.66 13.56
C GLU A 47 -22.99 7.29 13.60
N LYS A 48 -21.69 7.25 13.34
CA LYS A 48 -20.86 6.05 13.40
C LYS A 48 -19.97 6.07 14.64
N THR A 49 -19.63 4.92 15.18
CA THR A 49 -18.64 4.85 16.26
C THR A 49 -17.23 5.20 15.75
N PHE A 50 -16.33 5.54 16.65
CA PHE A 50 -14.92 5.74 16.30
C PHE A 50 -14.32 4.50 15.63
N GLY A 51 -14.61 3.30 16.14
CA GLY A 51 -14.15 2.03 15.57
C GLY A 51 -14.63 1.83 14.14
N ASP A 52 -15.91 2.11 13.85
CA ASP A 52 -16.48 1.99 12.50
C ASP A 52 -15.85 3.00 11.54
N LEU A 53 -15.56 4.22 12.00
CA LEU A 53 -14.87 5.22 11.17
C LEU A 53 -13.44 4.79 10.86
N MET A 54 -12.71 4.27 11.84
CA MET A 54 -11.35 3.77 11.62
C MET A 54 -11.33 2.60 10.65
N ALA A 55 -12.23 1.61 10.83
CA ALA A 55 -12.36 0.48 9.91
C ALA A 55 -12.71 0.95 8.49
N ASN A 56 -13.65 1.86 8.34
CA ASN A 56 -14.05 2.41 7.04
C ASN A 56 -12.90 3.16 6.35
N ALA A 57 -12.13 3.98 7.09
CA ALA A 57 -10.98 4.69 6.55
C ALA A 57 -9.91 3.71 6.03
N MET A 58 -9.63 2.65 6.79
CA MET A 58 -8.70 1.59 6.40
C MET A 58 -9.17 0.82 5.16
N ASP A 59 -10.45 0.46 5.11
CA ASP A 59 -11.03 -0.26 3.97
C ASP A 59 -10.95 0.55 2.68
N VAL A 60 -11.29 1.85 2.74
CA VAL A 60 -11.18 2.77 1.60
C VAL A 60 -9.73 2.91 1.16
N MET A 61 -8.82 3.12 2.10
CA MET A 61 -7.38 3.24 1.82
C MET A 61 -6.83 1.99 1.14
N HIS A 62 -7.07 0.81 1.71
CA HIS A 62 -6.57 -0.46 1.17
C HIS A 62 -7.12 -0.74 -0.23
N ARG A 63 -8.43 -0.49 -0.43
CA ARG A 63 -9.06 -0.63 -1.74
C ARG A 63 -8.40 0.27 -2.78
N ASP A 64 -8.20 1.54 -2.44
CA ASP A 64 -7.70 2.53 -3.40
C ASP A 64 -6.21 2.30 -3.69
N MET A 65 -5.43 1.85 -2.70
CA MET A 65 -4.06 1.38 -2.89
C MET A 65 -4.00 0.12 -3.77
N HIS A 66 -4.93 -0.83 -3.57
CA HIS A 66 -4.98 -2.05 -4.39
C HIS A 66 -5.33 -1.76 -5.86
N ASN A 67 -6.13 -0.73 -6.10
CA ASN A 67 -6.53 -0.29 -7.44
C ASN A 67 -5.54 0.67 -8.08
N ALA A 68 -4.45 1.04 -7.40
CA ALA A 68 -3.41 1.89 -7.97
C ALA A 68 -2.76 1.19 -9.17
N GLU A 69 -2.58 1.94 -10.25
CA GLU A 69 -1.92 1.43 -11.45
C GLU A 69 -0.40 1.35 -11.24
N TYR A 70 0.16 0.20 -11.59
CA TYR A 70 1.60 -0.02 -11.61
C TYR A 70 2.12 0.06 -13.04
N SER A 71 3.11 0.93 -13.26
CA SER A 71 3.73 1.13 -14.57
C SER A 71 5.11 0.47 -14.70
N GLY A 72 5.73 0.09 -13.59
CA GLY A 72 7.11 -0.34 -13.49
C GLY A 72 8.12 0.84 -13.38
N ASP A 73 7.63 2.07 -13.38
CA ASP A 73 8.41 3.26 -13.08
C ASP A 73 8.29 3.58 -11.60
N ALA A 74 9.40 3.55 -10.87
CA ALA A 74 9.40 3.66 -9.41
C ALA A 74 8.79 4.98 -8.90
N ASP A 75 9.01 6.09 -9.58
CA ASP A 75 8.48 7.39 -9.16
C ASP A 75 6.96 7.45 -9.36
N TYR A 76 6.48 6.93 -10.51
CA TYR A 76 5.05 6.85 -10.80
C TYR A 76 4.34 5.92 -9.83
N ASP A 77 4.86 4.72 -9.65
CA ASP A 77 4.27 3.69 -8.79
C ASP A 77 4.25 4.14 -7.32
N PHE A 78 5.32 4.84 -6.86
CA PHE A 78 5.34 5.45 -5.54
C PHE A 78 4.22 6.49 -5.37
N VAL A 79 4.08 7.41 -6.31
CA VAL A 79 3.10 8.51 -6.21
C VAL A 79 1.67 7.98 -6.26
N THR A 80 1.35 7.03 -7.15
CA THR A 80 0.01 6.46 -7.26
C THR A 80 -0.41 5.67 -6.03
N MET A 81 0.54 5.06 -5.31
CA MET A 81 0.31 4.37 -4.04
C MET A 81 0.22 5.33 -2.85
N MET A 82 1.05 6.39 -2.83
CA MET A 82 1.10 7.30 -1.69
C MET A 82 -0.11 8.23 -1.60
N ILE A 83 -0.73 8.60 -2.71
CA ILE A 83 -1.95 9.43 -2.69
C ILE A 83 -3.07 8.77 -1.87
N PRO A 84 -3.52 7.53 -2.16
CA PRO A 84 -4.55 6.88 -1.34
C PRO A 84 -4.09 6.58 0.10
N HIS A 85 -2.81 6.30 0.32
CA HIS A 85 -2.27 6.12 1.66
C HIS A 85 -2.42 7.39 2.51
N HIS A 86 -2.04 8.55 1.96
CA HIS A 86 -2.17 9.84 2.63
C HIS A 86 -3.64 10.20 2.86
N GLN A 87 -4.51 9.93 1.89
CA GLN A 87 -5.94 10.15 2.06
C GLN A 87 -6.50 9.32 3.23
N GLY A 88 -6.10 8.07 3.37
CA GLY A 88 -6.49 7.22 4.50
C GLY A 88 -6.06 7.79 5.85
N ALA A 89 -4.83 8.31 5.95
CA ALA A 89 -4.35 8.96 7.17
C ALA A 89 -5.13 10.25 7.51
N ILE A 90 -5.47 11.05 6.50
CA ILE A 90 -6.36 12.22 6.68
C ILE A 90 -7.72 11.78 7.21
N ASP A 91 -8.29 10.70 6.70
CA ASP A 91 -9.61 10.24 7.09
C ASP A 91 -9.61 9.66 8.52
N MET A 92 -8.57 8.94 8.92
CA MET A 92 -8.36 8.53 10.31
C MET A 92 -8.17 9.73 11.26
N ALA A 93 -7.43 10.75 10.84
CA ALA A 93 -7.25 11.98 11.61
C ALA A 93 -8.58 12.73 11.80
N LYS A 94 -9.44 12.80 10.78
CA LYS A 94 -10.80 13.35 10.89
C LYS A 94 -11.65 12.58 11.89
N ALA A 95 -11.59 11.24 11.90
CA ALA A 95 -12.28 10.43 12.90
C ALA A 95 -11.80 10.75 14.32
N LEU A 96 -10.48 10.91 14.51
CA LEU A 96 -9.93 11.32 15.79
C LEU A 96 -10.42 12.69 16.22
N LEU A 97 -10.54 13.66 15.34
CA LEU A 97 -11.05 15.00 15.68
C LEU A 97 -12.53 14.98 16.13
N LEU A 98 -13.33 14.00 15.72
CA LEU A 98 -14.69 13.84 16.19
C LEU A 98 -14.78 13.27 17.61
N TYR A 99 -13.91 12.32 17.96
CA TYR A 99 -14.01 11.52 19.17
C TYR A 99 -12.89 11.73 20.20
N GLY A 100 -11.71 12.11 19.74
CA GLY A 100 -10.53 12.27 20.57
C GLY A 100 -10.66 13.46 21.51
N LYS A 101 -10.27 13.26 22.76
CA LYS A 101 -10.35 14.28 23.82
C LYS A 101 -8.98 14.84 24.21
N ASP A 102 -7.92 14.07 23.95
CA ASP A 102 -6.57 14.49 24.28
C ASP A 102 -6.14 15.66 23.37
N PRO A 103 -5.72 16.80 23.94
CA PRO A 103 -5.39 17.99 23.14
C PRO A 103 -4.14 17.80 22.28
N GLN A 104 -3.17 16.97 22.71
CA GLN A 104 -1.96 16.70 21.93
C GLN A 104 -2.30 15.83 20.70
N MET A 105 -3.13 14.80 20.88
CA MET A 105 -3.57 13.95 19.79
C MET A 105 -4.47 14.69 18.80
N ARG A 106 -5.34 15.56 19.27
CA ARG A 106 -6.15 16.42 18.40
C ARG A 106 -5.29 17.38 17.58
N ARG A 107 -4.26 17.95 18.18
CA ARG A 107 -3.29 18.80 17.47
C ARG A 107 -2.53 18.03 16.41
N LEU A 108 -2.02 16.85 16.76
CA LEU A 108 -1.35 15.96 15.80
C LEU A 108 -2.28 15.60 14.63
N ALA A 109 -3.56 15.31 14.89
CA ALA A 109 -4.52 15.03 13.83
C ALA A 109 -4.73 16.23 12.88
N GLN A 110 -4.74 17.46 13.40
CA GLN A 110 -4.81 18.66 12.58
C GLN A 110 -3.57 18.86 11.71
N GLU A 111 -2.38 18.62 12.28
CA GLU A 111 -1.11 18.66 11.56
C GLU A 111 -1.09 17.62 10.43
N ILE A 112 -1.47 16.36 10.72
CA ILE A 112 -1.57 15.29 9.72
C ILE A 112 -2.50 15.70 8.56
N ILE A 113 -3.67 16.26 8.84
CA ILE A 113 -4.61 16.70 7.79
C ILE A 113 -3.96 17.75 6.89
N THR A 114 -3.31 18.75 7.49
CA THR A 114 -2.72 19.87 6.75
C THR A 114 -1.54 19.42 5.89
N ASP A 115 -0.61 18.69 6.49
CA ASP A 115 0.63 18.30 5.83
C ASP A 115 0.35 17.30 4.70
N GLN A 116 -0.41 16.25 4.98
CA GLN A 116 -0.69 15.24 3.97
C GLN A 116 -1.61 15.74 2.85
N GLN A 117 -2.46 16.73 3.12
CA GLN A 117 -3.24 17.38 2.07
C GLN A 117 -2.34 18.16 1.10
N SER A 118 -1.32 18.83 1.61
CA SER A 118 -0.31 19.53 0.81
C SER A 118 0.53 18.56 -0.02
N GLU A 119 0.94 17.43 0.57
CA GLU A 119 1.69 16.38 -0.11
C GLU A 119 0.87 15.70 -1.22
N ILE A 120 -0.43 15.43 -1.00
CA ILE A 120 -1.33 14.95 -2.05
C ILE A 120 -1.40 15.94 -3.21
N GLN A 121 -1.52 17.24 -2.95
CA GLN A 121 -1.55 18.25 -4.00
C GLN A 121 -0.25 18.28 -4.81
N LEU A 122 0.91 18.15 -4.15
CA LEU A 122 2.21 18.06 -4.80
C LEU A 122 2.29 16.84 -5.72
N MET A 123 1.90 15.66 -5.22
CA MET A 123 1.90 14.40 -5.98
C MET A 123 0.95 14.48 -7.18
N GLN A 124 -0.24 15.04 -7.03
CA GLN A 124 -1.19 15.24 -8.12
C GLN A 124 -0.66 16.21 -9.18
N LEU A 125 0.02 17.28 -8.76
CA LEU A 125 0.66 18.22 -9.68
C LEU A 125 1.77 17.52 -10.47
N TRP A 126 2.60 16.72 -9.82
CA TRP A 126 3.66 15.94 -10.46
C TRP A 126 3.09 14.97 -11.51
N LEU A 127 2.03 14.22 -11.19
CA LEU A 127 1.35 13.33 -12.15
C LEU A 127 0.83 14.09 -13.36
N LYS A 128 0.21 15.26 -13.15
CA LYS A 128 -0.30 16.11 -14.21
C LYS A 128 0.81 16.58 -15.16
N GLN A 129 1.93 17.04 -14.60
CA GLN A 129 3.08 17.49 -15.39
C GLN A 129 3.69 16.36 -16.22
N ARG A 130 3.87 15.18 -15.61
CA ARG A 130 4.37 13.99 -16.27
C ARG A 130 3.48 13.55 -17.44
N ASN A 131 2.18 13.51 -17.25
CA ASN A 131 1.21 13.14 -18.30
C ASN A 131 1.27 14.13 -19.47
N ASN A 132 1.36 15.42 -19.19
CA ASN A 132 1.49 16.43 -20.22
C ASN A 132 2.80 16.29 -21.02
N ALA A 133 3.92 16.01 -20.34
CA ALA A 133 5.22 15.79 -21.00
C ALA A 133 5.21 14.54 -21.89
N ASN A 134 4.52 13.46 -21.46
CA ASN A 134 4.36 12.24 -22.25
C ASN A 134 3.47 12.45 -23.49
N ALA A 135 2.39 13.23 -23.33
CA ALA A 135 1.50 13.56 -24.44
C ALA A 135 2.17 14.44 -25.53
N GLN A 136 3.21 15.19 -25.16
CA GLN A 136 3.96 16.07 -26.08
C GLN A 136 5.16 15.38 -26.75
N ARG A 137 5.49 14.14 -26.41
CA ARG A 137 6.54 13.37 -27.07
C ARG A 137 6.06 12.97 -28.47
N PRO A 138 6.76 13.38 -29.56
CA PRO A 138 6.41 12.94 -30.91
C PRO A 138 6.51 11.42 -30.96
N THR A 139 5.48 10.76 -31.47
CA THR A 139 5.59 9.36 -31.88
C THR A 139 6.56 9.30 -33.04
N LEU A 140 7.82 8.96 -32.78
CA LEU A 140 8.75 8.64 -33.84
C LEU A 140 8.24 7.38 -34.55
N ASN A 141 7.44 7.59 -35.61
CA ASN A 141 7.07 6.54 -36.54
C ASN A 141 8.36 6.13 -37.29
N TYR A 142 9.06 5.12 -36.78
CA TYR A 142 10.00 4.38 -37.60
C TYR A 142 9.18 3.60 -38.62
N GLY A 143 8.99 4.21 -39.80
CA GLY A 143 8.45 3.52 -40.97
C GLY A 143 9.31 2.28 -41.23
N ARG A 144 8.65 1.13 -41.32
CA ARG A 144 9.20 -0.08 -41.87
C ARG A 144 9.26 0.01 -43.38
#